data_33a25cb23eb5af9035ae771dbeb055f0
#
_entry.id   33a25cb23eb5af9035ae771dbeb055f0
#
_cell.length_a   1.000
_cell.length_b   1.000
_cell.length_c   1.000
_cell.angle_alpha   90.00
_cell.angle_beta   90.00
_cell.angle_gamma   90.00
#
_symmetry.space_group_name_H-M   'P 1'
#
loop_
_entity.id
_entity.type
_entity.pdbx_description
1 polymer ?
#
loop_
_entity_poly.entity_id
_entity_poly.type
_entity_poly.pdbx_seq_one_letter_code
_entity_poly.pdbx_strand_id
1 'polypeptide(L)'
;MTSEPLNQYTDICKDAIKGSSAKLGKTFENLVLEILLLYIVIQRKINFTQMERYGTHCEQTYRMNFNRGRAKCINWVKFNLALSRHYLNMDGLLAIAIDPSYISKSGKKTPHIGTFWSGCASSMKHGLEIMGLALVDVYANNCMMLRVHQTPSTSDLKLRSMTLVQHYIAVIKRYRKDLLKVSDIIVADAFFSIRPFVDGIKEHGFNLVSRFRDTANLHYVYMGPRSKKRGRPKTLDGKINYKKLDLTRMVEMHVDGLEGNAYTLIAYSKALKQKVRLVIWMMPNSRHKLFFSTKTSMSGEDVLRTYRSRFQIEFCFRDAKQFTGLTHCQARHKNQLDFSYNASFASQNVAKVMMKENGLSYCMASFKELMASTYIAKLIFDKCRNMPNRKLISHTIKELFGWQRKAA
;
A
#
# COMPACT_ATOMS: atom_id res chain seq x y z
N MET A 1 7.00 0.20 -33.84
CA MET A 1 7.95 0.81 -32.89
C MET A 1 7.38 2.00 -32.14
N THR A 2 6.59 2.93 -32.73
CA THR A 2 5.93 4.02 -31.99
C THR A 2 5.01 3.56 -30.86
N SER A 3 4.47 2.36 -30.93
CA SER A 3 3.58 1.75 -29.91
C SER A 3 4.32 0.85 -28.92
N GLU A 4 5.65 0.73 -29.00
CA GLU A 4 6.43 -0.19 -28.16
C GLU A 4 6.19 0.02 -26.64
N PRO A 5 6.22 1.24 -26.08
CA PRO A 5 5.92 1.44 -24.66
C PRO A 5 4.47 1.05 -24.30
N LEU A 6 3.51 1.32 -25.19
CA LEU A 6 2.10 0.98 -24.98
C LEU A 6 1.88 -0.55 -25.00
N ASN A 7 2.57 -1.24 -25.91
CA ASN A 7 2.51 -2.70 -26.01
C ASN A 7 3.16 -3.34 -24.78
N GLN A 8 4.36 -2.90 -24.36
CA GLN A 8 5.03 -3.39 -23.17
C GLN A 8 4.13 -3.22 -21.93
N TYR A 9 3.52 -2.04 -21.75
CA TYR A 9 2.58 -1.80 -20.66
C TYR A 9 1.42 -2.79 -20.68
N THR A 10 0.83 -3.01 -21.85
CA THR A 10 -0.29 -3.94 -22.04
C THR A 10 0.11 -5.38 -21.78
N ASP A 11 1.31 -5.78 -22.18
CA ASP A 11 1.82 -7.15 -21.99
C ASP A 11 2.12 -7.42 -20.51
N ILE A 12 2.69 -6.48 -19.76
CA ILE A 12 2.82 -6.57 -18.30
C ILE A 12 1.44 -6.73 -17.63
N CYS A 13 0.42 -5.99 -18.10
CA CYS A 13 -0.95 -6.16 -17.59
C CYS A 13 -1.51 -7.56 -17.88
N LYS A 14 -1.32 -8.09 -19.10
CA LYS A 14 -1.75 -9.45 -19.48
C LYS A 14 -1.10 -10.53 -18.61
N ASP A 15 0.20 -10.41 -18.37
CA ASP A 15 0.92 -11.37 -17.55
C ASP A 15 0.49 -11.31 -16.08
N ALA A 16 0.19 -10.12 -15.57
CA ALA A 16 -0.41 -9.97 -14.24
C ALA A 16 -1.82 -10.58 -14.14
N ILE A 17 -2.65 -10.46 -15.19
CA ILE A 17 -3.97 -11.13 -15.25
C ILE A 17 -3.80 -12.65 -15.23
N LYS A 18 -2.92 -13.21 -16.07
CA LYS A 18 -2.61 -14.65 -16.09
C LYS A 18 -2.10 -15.12 -14.71
N GLY A 19 -1.15 -14.40 -14.12
CA GLY A 19 -0.59 -14.69 -12.80
C GLY A 19 -1.61 -14.61 -11.66
N SER A 20 -2.71 -13.88 -11.83
CA SER A 20 -3.80 -13.78 -10.86
C SER A 20 -4.74 -14.97 -10.84
N SER A 21 -4.60 -15.92 -11.77
CA SER A 21 -5.52 -17.04 -12.00
C SER A 21 -6.97 -16.59 -12.25
N ALA A 22 -7.18 -15.36 -12.70
CA ALA A 22 -8.49 -14.83 -13.05
C ALA A 22 -8.92 -15.43 -14.41
N LYS A 23 -10.06 -16.11 -14.43
CA LYS A 23 -10.71 -16.56 -15.68
C LYS A 23 -11.61 -15.43 -16.20
N LEU A 24 -11.02 -14.48 -16.90
CA LEU A 24 -11.77 -13.41 -17.56
C LEU A 24 -12.13 -13.86 -18.98
N GLY A 25 -13.37 -13.59 -19.41
CA GLY A 25 -13.71 -13.75 -20.82
C GLY A 25 -12.92 -12.73 -21.66
N LYS A 26 -12.46 -13.12 -22.85
CA LYS A 26 -11.56 -12.34 -23.72
C LYS A 26 -12.01 -10.89 -23.93
N THR A 27 -13.31 -10.66 -24.17
CA THR A 27 -13.87 -9.31 -24.35
C THR A 27 -13.70 -8.43 -23.09
N PHE A 28 -13.94 -9.02 -21.91
CA PHE A 28 -13.79 -8.28 -20.66
C PHE A 28 -12.33 -8.08 -20.28
N GLU A 29 -11.46 -9.04 -20.58
CA GLU A 29 -10.02 -8.92 -20.44
C GLU A 29 -9.48 -7.74 -21.27
N ASN A 30 -9.82 -7.68 -22.55
CA ASN A 30 -9.42 -6.59 -23.44
C ASN A 30 -9.91 -5.22 -22.90
N LEU A 31 -11.12 -5.15 -22.40
CA LEU A 31 -11.66 -3.93 -21.79
C LEU A 31 -10.89 -3.54 -20.53
N VAL A 32 -10.50 -4.49 -19.69
CA VAL A 32 -9.69 -4.21 -18.49
C VAL A 32 -8.30 -3.70 -18.87
N LEU A 33 -7.66 -4.30 -19.88
CA LEU A 33 -6.36 -3.83 -20.40
C LEU A 33 -6.46 -2.41 -20.93
N GLU A 34 -7.50 -2.10 -21.69
CA GLU A 34 -7.77 -0.74 -22.17
C GLU A 34 -7.98 0.23 -21.00
N ILE A 35 -8.81 -0.14 -20.01
CA ILE A 35 -9.05 0.70 -18.83
C ILE A 35 -7.73 1.01 -18.09
N LEU A 36 -6.90 0.01 -17.83
CA LEU A 36 -5.62 0.21 -17.15
C LEU A 36 -4.69 1.15 -17.94
N LEU A 37 -4.67 1.02 -19.27
CA LEU A 37 -3.94 1.93 -20.13
C LEU A 37 -4.51 3.35 -20.08
N LEU A 38 -5.84 3.50 -20.11
CA LEU A 38 -6.50 4.80 -20.04
C LEU A 38 -6.21 5.55 -18.73
N TYR A 39 -5.99 4.84 -17.61
CA TYR A 39 -5.57 5.47 -16.35
C TYR A 39 -4.18 6.12 -16.44
N ILE A 40 -3.35 5.68 -17.36
CA ILE A 40 -2.01 6.25 -17.58
C ILE A 40 -2.02 7.32 -18.66
N VAL A 41 -2.72 7.11 -19.77
CA VAL A 41 -2.62 8.03 -20.93
C VAL A 41 -3.51 9.27 -20.83
N ILE A 42 -4.59 9.23 -20.02
CA ILE A 42 -5.46 10.40 -19.82
C ILE A 42 -4.76 11.39 -18.88
N GLN A 43 -4.35 12.55 -19.42
CA GLN A 43 -3.64 13.61 -18.67
C GLN A 43 -4.56 14.40 -17.73
N ARG A 44 -5.84 14.53 -18.09
CA ARG A 44 -6.84 15.28 -17.32
C ARG A 44 -7.56 14.37 -16.33
N LYS A 45 -8.69 14.85 -15.81
CA LYS A 45 -9.54 14.11 -14.88
C LYS A 45 -10.02 12.80 -15.51
N ILE A 46 -9.64 11.67 -14.94
CA ILE A 46 -10.06 10.34 -15.39
C ILE A 46 -11.52 10.12 -14.99
N ASN A 47 -12.39 10.07 -15.99
CA ASN A 47 -13.82 9.79 -15.88
C ASN A 47 -14.33 9.08 -17.15
N PHE A 48 -15.56 8.62 -17.13
CA PHE A 48 -16.10 7.83 -18.24
C PHE A 48 -16.18 8.61 -19.56
N THR A 49 -16.48 9.90 -19.52
CA THR A 49 -16.49 10.77 -20.72
C THR A 49 -15.07 10.92 -21.32
N GLN A 50 -14.04 11.02 -20.49
CA GLN A 50 -12.66 11.04 -21.01
C GLN A 50 -12.24 9.64 -21.50
N MET A 51 -12.70 8.56 -20.85
CA MET A 51 -12.44 7.20 -21.34
C MET A 51 -13.04 6.98 -22.73
N GLU A 52 -14.23 7.49 -23.02
CA GLU A 52 -14.82 7.46 -24.36
C GLU A 52 -14.00 8.24 -25.39
N ARG A 53 -13.48 9.42 -25.03
CA ARG A 53 -12.67 10.25 -25.95
C ARG A 53 -11.34 9.63 -26.33
N TYR A 54 -10.72 8.91 -25.41
CA TYR A 54 -9.41 8.31 -25.58
C TYR A 54 -9.48 6.83 -25.95
N GLY A 55 -10.53 6.13 -25.57
CA GLY A 55 -10.69 4.69 -25.74
C GLY A 55 -11.52 4.32 -26.96
N THR A 56 -11.87 3.04 -27.04
CA THR A 56 -12.58 2.45 -28.17
C THR A 56 -14.07 2.22 -27.88
N HIS A 57 -14.52 2.45 -26.65
CA HIS A 57 -15.89 2.20 -26.23
C HIS A 57 -16.60 3.50 -25.81
N CYS A 58 -17.95 3.51 -25.87
CA CYS A 58 -18.74 4.62 -25.39
C CYS A 58 -18.74 4.71 -23.85
N GLU A 59 -19.03 5.89 -23.30
CA GLU A 59 -19.12 6.17 -21.86
C GLU A 59 -19.95 5.14 -21.11
N GLN A 60 -21.10 4.77 -21.67
CA GLN A 60 -22.02 3.83 -21.05
C GLN A 60 -21.41 2.43 -20.90
N THR A 61 -20.61 1.97 -21.86
CA THR A 61 -19.91 0.68 -21.78
C THR A 61 -18.95 0.65 -20.61
N TYR A 62 -18.11 1.68 -20.43
CA TYR A 62 -17.22 1.78 -19.28
C TYR A 62 -18.01 1.83 -17.97
N ARG A 63 -19.02 2.68 -17.87
CA ARG A 63 -19.87 2.85 -16.69
C ARG A 63 -20.51 1.55 -16.24
N MET A 64 -21.05 0.79 -17.17
CA MET A 64 -21.70 -0.51 -16.88
C MET A 64 -20.68 -1.56 -16.44
N ASN A 65 -19.53 -1.66 -17.09
CA ASN A 65 -18.53 -2.68 -16.77
C ASN A 65 -17.82 -2.44 -15.43
N PHE A 66 -17.69 -1.19 -14.99
CA PHE A 66 -17.22 -0.92 -13.62
C PHE A 66 -18.20 -1.43 -12.55
N ASN A 67 -19.50 -1.52 -12.85
CA ASN A 67 -20.54 -1.94 -11.90
C ASN A 67 -20.92 -3.41 -12.00
N ARG A 68 -20.69 -4.07 -13.13
CA ARG A 68 -21.10 -5.47 -13.37
C ARG A 68 -20.38 -6.44 -12.42
N GLY A 69 -21.04 -7.58 -12.16
CA GLY A 69 -20.47 -8.67 -11.39
C GLY A 69 -19.12 -9.18 -11.92
N ARG A 70 -18.85 -9.03 -13.23
CA ARG A 70 -17.58 -9.36 -13.88
C ARG A 70 -16.40 -8.57 -13.30
N ALA A 71 -16.59 -7.30 -12.90
CA ALA A 71 -15.55 -6.52 -12.25
C ALA A 71 -15.09 -7.15 -10.91
N LYS A 72 -15.94 -7.94 -10.26
CA LYS A 72 -15.60 -8.70 -9.03
C LYS A 72 -14.76 -9.94 -9.31
N CYS A 73 -14.67 -10.41 -10.56
CA CYS A 73 -13.84 -11.55 -10.92
C CYS A 73 -12.34 -11.24 -10.90
N ILE A 74 -11.97 -9.95 -10.89
CA ILE A 74 -10.57 -9.54 -10.78
C ILE A 74 -10.12 -9.64 -9.32
N ASN A 75 -9.21 -10.56 -9.07
CA ASN A 75 -8.53 -10.64 -7.77
C ASN A 75 -7.34 -9.67 -7.75
N TRP A 76 -7.60 -8.42 -7.36
CA TRP A 76 -6.58 -7.38 -7.31
C TRP A 76 -5.37 -7.73 -6.45
N VAL A 77 -5.56 -8.47 -5.35
CA VAL A 77 -4.42 -8.91 -4.52
C VAL A 77 -3.52 -9.83 -5.32
N LYS A 78 -4.04 -10.85 -5.99
CA LYS A 78 -3.24 -11.75 -6.82
C LYS A 78 -2.64 -11.05 -8.03
N PHE A 79 -3.39 -10.15 -8.68
CA PHE A 79 -2.90 -9.33 -9.78
C PHE A 79 -1.68 -8.52 -9.35
N ASN A 80 -1.78 -7.79 -8.24
CA ASN A 80 -0.69 -6.96 -7.74
C ASN A 80 0.45 -7.78 -7.12
N LEU A 81 0.19 -8.98 -6.56
CA LEU A 81 1.24 -9.89 -6.12
C LEU A 81 2.04 -10.46 -7.32
N ALA A 82 1.39 -10.71 -8.47
CA ALA A 82 2.10 -11.10 -9.68
C ALA A 82 3.07 -9.98 -10.12
N LEU A 83 2.62 -8.72 -10.13
CA LEU A 83 3.47 -7.56 -10.41
C LEU A 83 4.59 -7.38 -9.37
N SER A 84 4.29 -7.63 -8.09
CA SER A 84 5.26 -7.46 -7.01
C SER A 84 6.51 -8.33 -7.19
N ARG A 85 6.38 -9.51 -7.77
CA ARG A 85 7.51 -10.41 -8.06
C ARG A 85 8.52 -9.83 -9.05
N HIS A 86 8.09 -8.93 -9.92
CA HIS A 86 8.97 -8.24 -10.88
C HIS A 86 9.59 -6.97 -10.29
N TYR A 87 8.97 -6.41 -9.26
CA TYR A 87 9.39 -5.12 -8.71
C TYR A 87 10.12 -5.20 -7.38
N LEU A 88 9.68 -6.07 -6.45
CA LEU A 88 10.24 -6.21 -5.10
C LEU A 88 11.24 -7.38 -5.05
N ASN A 89 12.13 -7.38 -4.07
CA ASN A 89 12.93 -8.56 -3.73
C ASN A 89 12.09 -9.51 -2.86
N MET A 90 11.58 -10.56 -3.48
CA MET A 90 10.67 -11.51 -2.81
C MET A 90 11.36 -12.42 -1.79
N ASP A 91 12.69 -12.52 -1.84
CA ASP A 91 13.51 -13.31 -0.91
C ASP A 91 14.01 -12.48 0.29
N GLY A 92 13.77 -11.17 0.26
CA GLY A 92 14.12 -10.24 1.31
C GLY A 92 13.10 -10.18 2.45
N LEU A 93 13.33 -9.28 3.40
CA LEU A 93 12.37 -8.98 4.45
C LEU A 93 11.20 -8.19 3.88
N LEU A 94 10.04 -8.82 3.84
CA LEU A 94 8.79 -8.21 3.38
C LEU A 94 7.84 -7.95 4.53
N ALA A 95 7.08 -6.86 4.45
CA ALA A 95 6.01 -6.55 5.39
C ALA A 95 4.75 -6.07 4.65
N ILE A 96 3.59 -6.29 5.26
CA ILE A 96 2.30 -5.81 4.76
C ILE A 96 1.99 -4.49 5.47
N ALA A 97 2.17 -3.36 4.77
CA ALA A 97 1.77 -2.07 5.28
C ALA A 97 0.26 -1.87 5.17
N ILE A 98 -0.34 -1.35 6.23
CA ILE A 98 -1.73 -0.94 6.26
C ILE A 98 -1.83 0.54 6.63
N ASP A 99 -2.65 1.27 5.89
CA ASP A 99 -2.88 2.69 6.17
C ASP A 99 -4.25 3.13 5.63
N PRO A 100 -5.09 3.83 6.43
CA PRO A 100 -6.28 4.47 5.95
C PRO A 100 -5.97 5.80 5.27
N SER A 101 -6.66 6.12 4.17
CA SER A 101 -6.49 7.38 3.46
C SER A 101 -7.81 8.02 3.12
N TYR A 102 -7.93 9.31 3.45
CA TYR A 102 -9.10 10.13 3.14
C TYR A 102 -9.20 10.42 1.64
N ILE A 103 -10.44 10.35 1.12
CA ILE A 103 -10.82 10.73 -0.24
C ILE A 103 -11.92 11.79 -0.15
N SER A 104 -11.64 12.97 -0.69
CA SER A 104 -12.64 14.03 -0.77
C SER A 104 -13.80 13.60 -1.66
N LYS A 105 -15.01 13.69 -1.16
CA LYS A 105 -16.24 13.36 -1.88
C LYS A 105 -17.38 14.20 -1.35
N SER A 106 -18.09 14.87 -2.24
CA SER A 106 -19.30 15.64 -1.92
C SER A 106 -20.57 14.82 -2.10
N GLY A 107 -21.68 15.33 -1.58
CA GLY A 107 -23.01 14.72 -1.69
C GLY A 107 -23.32 13.75 -0.55
N LYS A 108 -24.51 13.16 -0.57
CA LYS A 108 -25.06 12.31 0.52
C LYS A 108 -25.37 10.88 0.09
N LYS A 109 -25.39 10.60 -1.23
CA LYS A 109 -25.88 9.31 -1.79
C LYS A 109 -24.76 8.30 -2.09
N THR A 110 -23.48 8.66 -1.85
CA THR A 110 -22.37 7.71 -2.07
C THR A 110 -22.32 6.68 -0.94
N PRO A 111 -22.21 5.38 -1.23
CA PRO A 111 -22.10 4.36 -0.19
C PRO A 111 -20.93 4.66 0.75
N HIS A 112 -21.16 4.47 2.04
CA HIS A 112 -20.17 4.67 3.11
C HIS A 112 -19.63 6.11 3.23
N ILE A 113 -20.33 7.09 2.66
CA ILE A 113 -19.97 8.50 2.86
C ILE A 113 -20.17 8.90 4.32
N GLY A 114 -19.27 9.67 4.86
CA GLY A 114 -19.30 10.07 6.26
C GLY A 114 -18.23 11.10 6.58
N THR A 115 -17.91 11.23 7.84
CA THR A 115 -16.86 12.13 8.33
C THR A 115 -15.65 11.30 8.74
N PHE A 116 -14.51 11.59 8.14
CA PHE A 116 -13.26 10.86 8.34
C PHE A 116 -12.11 11.84 8.61
N TRP A 117 -11.04 11.34 9.23
CA TRP A 117 -9.83 12.12 9.47
C TRP A 117 -9.09 12.40 8.16
N SER A 118 -8.77 13.65 7.92
CA SER A 118 -7.94 14.10 6.80
C SER A 118 -6.59 14.57 7.31
N GLY A 119 -5.53 13.82 7.05
CA GLY A 119 -4.17 14.16 7.45
C GLY A 119 -3.70 15.50 6.85
N CYS A 120 -4.05 15.77 5.59
CA CYS A 120 -3.69 17.04 4.94
C CYS A 120 -4.38 18.26 5.56
N ALA A 121 -5.58 18.08 6.11
CA ALA A 121 -6.33 19.17 6.74
C ALA A 121 -6.21 19.18 8.27
N SER A 122 -5.56 18.16 8.85
CA SER A 122 -5.45 17.93 10.30
C SER A 122 -6.81 18.05 11.02
N SER A 123 -7.88 17.59 10.35
CA SER A 123 -9.25 17.71 10.85
C SER A 123 -10.19 16.67 10.26
N MET A 124 -11.35 16.51 10.89
CA MET A 124 -12.42 15.66 10.38
C MET A 124 -13.11 16.32 9.18
N LYS A 125 -13.18 15.60 8.04
CA LYS A 125 -13.76 16.07 6.78
C LYS A 125 -14.83 15.12 6.28
N HIS A 126 -15.86 15.69 5.65
CA HIS A 126 -16.88 14.90 4.93
C HIS A 126 -16.30 14.32 3.65
N GLY A 127 -16.51 13.02 3.46
CA GLY A 127 -15.97 12.30 2.29
C GLY A 127 -15.99 10.78 2.48
N LEU A 128 -14.97 10.14 1.96
CA LEU A 128 -14.77 8.69 2.04
C LEU A 128 -13.40 8.41 2.66
N GLU A 129 -13.26 7.21 3.19
CA GLU A 129 -11.97 6.66 3.56
C GLU A 129 -11.77 5.31 2.87
N ILE A 130 -10.54 5.05 2.48
CA ILE A 130 -10.10 3.74 1.96
C ILE A 130 -8.94 3.23 2.79
N MET A 131 -8.99 1.95 3.17
CA MET A 131 -7.87 1.25 3.79
C MET A 131 -7.02 0.61 2.71
N GLY A 132 -5.73 0.93 2.67
CA GLY A 132 -4.75 0.29 1.80
C GLY A 132 -4.10 -0.92 2.46
N LEU A 133 -3.85 -1.96 1.64
CA LEU A 133 -2.98 -3.09 1.92
C LEU A 133 -1.85 -3.04 0.90
N ALA A 134 -0.62 -2.87 1.32
CA ALA A 134 0.53 -2.78 0.43
C ALA A 134 1.64 -3.74 0.86
N LEU A 135 2.37 -4.30 -0.09
CA LEU A 135 3.56 -5.09 0.18
C LEU A 135 4.78 -4.18 0.11
N VAL A 136 5.57 -4.19 1.16
CA VAL A 136 6.77 -3.37 1.32
C VAL A 136 7.99 -4.27 1.36
N ASP A 137 8.98 -3.96 0.52
CA ASP A 137 10.33 -4.46 0.62
C ASP A 137 11.10 -3.55 1.59
N VAL A 138 11.43 -4.12 2.75
CA VAL A 138 11.94 -3.33 3.89
C VAL A 138 13.33 -2.76 3.61
N TYR A 139 14.22 -3.55 2.99
CA TYR A 139 15.59 -3.12 2.74
C TYR A 139 15.73 -2.24 1.49
N ALA A 140 15.02 -2.58 0.42
CA ALA A 140 15.01 -1.75 -0.78
C ALA A 140 14.13 -0.49 -0.63
N ASN A 141 13.35 -0.40 0.45
CA ASN A 141 12.43 0.72 0.71
C ASN A 141 11.46 0.98 -0.45
N ASN A 142 10.96 -0.10 -1.06
CA ASN A 142 10.02 -0.10 -2.17
C ASN A 142 8.66 -0.64 -1.73
N CYS A 143 7.60 -0.23 -2.43
CA CYS A 143 6.23 -0.60 -2.06
C CYS A 143 5.34 -0.81 -3.28
N MET A 144 4.46 -1.82 -3.20
CA MET A 144 3.41 -2.11 -4.18
C MET A 144 2.05 -2.21 -3.48
N MET A 145 1.09 -1.39 -3.88
CA MET A 145 -0.27 -1.47 -3.34
C MET A 145 -0.95 -2.74 -3.81
N LEU A 146 -1.33 -3.63 -2.90
CA LEU A 146 -2.00 -4.89 -3.23
C LEU A 146 -3.50 -4.70 -3.43
N ARG A 147 -4.14 -3.96 -2.53
CA ARG A 147 -5.60 -3.76 -2.53
C ARG A 147 -5.99 -2.55 -1.70
N VAL A 148 -7.06 -1.87 -2.09
CA VAL A 148 -7.73 -0.89 -1.24
C VAL A 148 -9.20 -1.28 -1.02
N HIS A 149 -9.69 -0.99 0.17
CA HIS A 149 -11.09 -1.19 0.57
C HIS A 149 -11.68 0.10 1.09
N GLN A 150 -12.91 0.39 0.69
CA GLN A 150 -13.66 1.49 1.26
C GLN A 150 -14.05 1.18 2.71
N THR A 151 -13.70 2.07 3.63
CA THR A 151 -14.08 1.99 5.03
C THR A 151 -15.54 2.39 5.19
N PRO A 152 -16.38 1.63 5.90
CA PRO A 152 -17.74 2.04 6.20
C PRO A 152 -17.78 3.28 7.08
N SER A 153 -18.79 4.12 6.89
CA SER A 153 -19.04 5.26 7.77
C SER A 153 -19.36 4.82 9.21
N THR A 154 -19.25 5.73 10.16
CA THR A 154 -19.59 5.45 11.57
C THR A 154 -21.02 4.94 11.72
N SER A 155 -21.98 5.49 10.94
CA SER A 155 -23.37 5.02 10.91
C SER A 155 -23.47 3.59 10.36
N ASP A 156 -22.77 3.29 9.26
CA ASP A 156 -22.76 1.94 8.69
C ASP A 156 -22.14 0.90 9.64
N LEU A 157 -21.08 1.27 10.36
CA LEU A 157 -20.46 0.42 11.36
C LEU A 157 -21.41 0.11 12.52
N LYS A 158 -22.14 1.13 13.00
CA LYS A 158 -23.16 0.96 14.04
C LYS A 158 -24.27 0.00 13.59
N LEU A 159 -24.79 0.17 12.36
CA LEU A 159 -25.81 -0.73 11.80
C LEU A 159 -25.35 -2.18 11.70
N ARG A 160 -24.05 -2.41 11.56
CA ARG A 160 -23.43 -3.74 11.49
C ARG A 160 -22.98 -4.29 12.85
N SER A 161 -23.20 -3.55 13.93
CA SER A 161 -22.67 -3.88 15.27
C SER A 161 -21.18 -4.18 15.25
N MET A 162 -20.42 -3.38 14.47
CA MET A 162 -18.99 -3.59 14.21
C MET A 162 -18.20 -2.33 14.56
N THR A 163 -17.05 -2.49 15.17
CA THR A 163 -16.09 -1.40 15.38
C THR A 163 -15.23 -1.20 14.15
N LEU A 164 -14.61 -0.03 14.02
CA LEU A 164 -13.65 0.25 12.96
C LEU A 164 -12.46 -0.72 12.95
N VAL A 165 -11.96 -1.06 14.13
CA VAL A 165 -10.87 -2.03 14.31
C VAL A 165 -11.27 -3.42 13.81
N GLN A 166 -12.47 -3.88 14.15
CA GLN A 166 -13.01 -5.16 13.65
C GLN A 166 -13.17 -5.15 12.13
N HIS A 167 -13.55 -4.01 11.54
CA HIS A 167 -13.60 -3.88 10.09
C HIS A 167 -12.22 -4.07 9.44
N TYR A 168 -11.17 -3.42 9.97
CA TYR A 168 -9.81 -3.56 9.45
C TYR A 168 -9.29 -5.01 9.59
N ILE A 169 -9.55 -5.66 10.73
CA ILE A 169 -9.23 -7.09 10.92
C ILE A 169 -9.97 -7.96 9.90
N ALA A 170 -11.25 -7.71 9.65
CA ALA A 170 -12.05 -8.45 8.67
C ALA A 170 -11.50 -8.31 7.24
N VAL A 171 -10.98 -7.13 6.87
CA VAL A 171 -10.31 -6.91 5.58
C VAL A 171 -9.04 -7.76 5.49
N ILE A 172 -8.19 -7.75 6.51
CA ILE A 172 -6.96 -8.56 6.57
C ILE A 172 -7.29 -10.05 6.50
N LYS A 173 -8.26 -10.51 7.31
CA LYS A 173 -8.75 -11.91 7.32
C LYS A 173 -9.17 -12.37 5.92
N ARG A 174 -9.87 -11.51 5.17
CA ARG A 174 -10.36 -11.82 3.82
C ARG A 174 -9.24 -12.24 2.86
N TYR A 175 -8.07 -11.63 2.97
CA TYR A 175 -6.92 -11.91 2.10
C TYR A 175 -5.82 -12.72 2.77
N ARG A 176 -6.06 -13.23 3.97
CA ARG A 176 -5.10 -13.97 4.80
C ARG A 176 -4.29 -15.00 4.00
N LYS A 177 -4.98 -15.83 3.20
CA LYS A 177 -4.32 -16.92 2.44
C LYS A 177 -3.28 -16.42 1.43
N ASP A 178 -3.54 -15.28 0.79
CA ASP A 178 -2.61 -14.71 -0.18
C ASP A 178 -1.52 -13.89 0.51
N LEU A 179 -1.85 -13.17 1.57
CA LEU A 179 -0.92 -12.34 2.32
C LEU A 179 0.14 -13.17 3.08
N LEU A 180 -0.26 -14.27 3.74
CA LEU A 180 0.66 -15.16 4.45
C LEU A 180 1.65 -15.91 3.54
N LYS A 181 1.43 -15.94 2.22
CA LYS A 181 2.40 -16.47 1.27
C LYS A 181 3.62 -15.56 1.09
N VAL A 182 3.51 -14.29 1.46
CA VAL A 182 4.56 -13.30 1.23
C VAL A 182 5.09 -12.71 2.54
N SER A 183 4.26 -12.55 3.58
CA SER A 183 4.72 -12.09 4.89
C SER A 183 3.70 -12.39 5.99
N ASP A 184 4.20 -12.72 7.19
CA ASP A 184 3.44 -12.78 8.43
C ASP A 184 3.50 -11.46 9.23
N ILE A 185 4.17 -10.42 8.72
CA ILE A 185 4.39 -9.15 9.39
C ILE A 185 3.45 -8.10 8.81
N ILE A 186 2.60 -7.53 9.67
CA ILE A 186 1.84 -6.31 9.37
C ILE A 186 2.59 -5.13 9.99
N VAL A 187 2.77 -4.06 9.22
CA VAL A 187 3.29 -2.79 9.73
C VAL A 187 2.23 -1.70 9.62
N ALA A 188 2.01 -1.01 10.74
CA ALA A 188 0.95 -0.01 10.86
C ALA A 188 1.36 1.15 11.78
N ASP A 189 0.61 2.24 11.74
CA ASP A 189 0.85 3.39 12.61
C ASP A 189 0.45 3.12 14.08
N ALA A 190 0.66 4.10 14.96
CA ALA A 190 0.38 3.98 16.40
C ALA A 190 -1.11 3.78 16.72
N PHE A 191 -2.04 4.12 15.83
CA PHE A 191 -3.47 3.87 16.01
C PHE A 191 -3.76 2.37 16.20
N PHE A 192 -3.03 1.52 15.49
CA PHE A 192 -3.19 0.07 15.54
C PHE A 192 -2.48 -0.60 16.72
N SER A 193 -1.74 0.16 17.55
CA SER A 193 -1.02 -0.36 18.72
C SER A 193 -1.93 -0.60 19.92
N ILE A 194 -3.06 -1.24 19.69
CA ILE A 194 -4.10 -1.55 20.68
C ILE A 194 -4.36 -3.06 20.72
N ARG A 195 -4.65 -3.56 21.92
CA ARG A 195 -4.84 -4.99 22.15
C ARG A 195 -5.89 -5.64 21.24
N PRO A 196 -7.11 -5.08 21.03
CA PRO A 196 -8.11 -5.70 20.17
C PRO A 196 -7.62 -5.92 18.73
N PHE A 197 -6.80 -5.00 18.19
CA PHE A 197 -6.24 -5.17 16.87
C PHE A 197 -5.13 -6.24 16.85
N VAL A 198 -4.22 -6.18 17.80
CA VAL A 198 -3.09 -7.12 17.92
C VAL A 198 -3.61 -8.56 18.10
N ASP A 199 -4.54 -8.78 19.03
CA ASP A 199 -5.12 -10.09 19.26
C ASP A 199 -5.85 -10.60 18.01
N GLY A 200 -6.65 -9.73 17.35
CA GLY A 200 -7.40 -10.10 16.14
C GLY A 200 -6.54 -10.47 14.94
N ILE A 201 -5.42 -9.76 14.67
CA ILE A 201 -4.54 -10.18 13.57
C ILE A 201 -3.72 -11.42 13.93
N LYS A 202 -3.37 -11.60 15.20
CA LYS A 202 -2.64 -12.77 15.70
C LYS A 202 -3.45 -14.06 15.54
N GLU A 203 -4.77 -14.04 15.79
CA GLU A 203 -5.69 -15.14 15.50
C GLU A 203 -5.64 -15.56 14.02
N HIS A 204 -5.24 -14.66 13.15
CA HIS A 204 -5.11 -14.91 11.72
C HIS A 204 -3.67 -15.18 11.25
N GLY A 205 -2.72 -15.35 12.20
CA GLY A 205 -1.34 -15.75 11.93
C GLY A 205 -0.39 -14.58 11.63
N PHE A 206 -0.81 -13.35 11.91
CA PHE A 206 0.03 -12.17 11.67
C PHE A 206 0.64 -11.61 12.95
N ASN A 207 1.78 -10.95 12.79
CA ASN A 207 2.47 -10.18 13.80
C ASN A 207 2.39 -8.69 13.45
N LEU A 208 2.40 -7.83 14.47
CA LEU A 208 2.40 -6.38 14.28
C LEU A 208 3.78 -5.80 14.52
N VAL A 209 4.24 -4.96 13.61
CA VAL A 209 5.28 -3.97 13.81
C VAL A 209 4.62 -2.59 13.84
N SER A 210 4.84 -1.84 14.92
CA SER A 210 4.24 -0.52 15.07
C SER A 210 5.00 0.33 16.10
N ARG A 211 4.44 1.48 16.45
CA ARG A 211 5.00 2.42 17.44
C ARG A 211 4.07 2.53 18.64
N PHE A 212 4.65 2.51 19.83
CA PHE A 212 3.96 2.94 21.05
C PHE A 212 3.96 4.47 21.20
N ARG A 213 3.09 4.97 22.06
CA ARG A 213 3.20 6.32 22.60
C ARG A 213 4.45 6.40 23.49
N ASP A 214 5.08 7.57 23.57
CA ASP A 214 6.34 7.75 24.31
C ASP A 214 6.18 7.50 25.83
N THR A 215 4.94 7.53 26.33
CA THR A 215 4.58 7.25 27.74
C THR A 215 4.11 5.82 27.98
N ALA A 216 4.33 4.89 27.05
CA ALA A 216 3.82 3.52 27.14
C ALA A 216 4.28 2.81 28.41
N ASN A 217 3.36 2.06 29.05
CA ASN A 217 3.65 1.30 30.27
C ASN A 217 4.25 -0.06 29.92
N LEU A 218 5.60 -0.09 29.83
CA LEU A 218 6.40 -1.26 29.51
C LEU A 218 7.22 -1.71 30.71
N HIS A 219 7.41 -3.00 30.83
CA HIS A 219 8.13 -3.62 31.95
C HIS A 219 9.23 -4.53 31.46
N TYR A 220 10.32 -4.60 32.23
CA TYR A 220 11.32 -5.64 32.07
C TYR A 220 10.71 -7.02 32.35
N VAL A 221 11.10 -8.00 31.55
CA VAL A 221 10.75 -9.40 31.78
C VAL A 221 11.67 -9.95 32.85
N TYR A 222 11.13 -10.66 33.84
CA TYR A 222 11.93 -11.34 34.84
C TYR A 222 12.66 -12.54 34.22
N MET A 223 13.96 -12.58 34.35
CA MET A 223 14.85 -13.61 33.80
C MET A 223 15.53 -14.46 34.90
N GLY A 224 15.26 -14.15 36.17
CA GLY A 224 15.87 -14.86 37.29
C GLY A 224 15.23 -16.24 37.57
N PRO A 225 15.79 -17.02 38.50
CA PRO A 225 15.30 -18.35 38.85
C PRO A 225 13.89 -18.28 39.44
N ARG A 226 13.12 -19.35 39.20
CA ARG A 226 11.78 -19.47 39.80
C ARG A 226 11.85 -19.55 41.31
N SER A 227 11.17 -18.66 42.01
CA SER A 227 11.07 -18.71 43.48
C SER A 227 10.41 -20.02 43.93
N LYS A 228 10.96 -20.68 44.95
CA LYS A 228 10.38 -21.84 45.62
C LYS A 228 9.23 -21.48 46.58
N LYS A 229 8.96 -20.18 46.82
CA LYS A 229 7.90 -19.69 47.72
C LYS A 229 6.54 -19.90 47.12
N ARG A 230 5.53 -20.14 47.94
CA ARG A 230 4.08 -20.19 47.52
C ARG A 230 3.69 -18.81 46.94
N GLY A 231 2.89 -18.83 45.90
CA GLY A 231 2.36 -17.63 45.23
C GLY A 231 2.59 -17.60 43.72
N ARG A 232 2.08 -16.56 43.08
CA ARG A 232 2.23 -16.37 41.63
C ARG A 232 3.70 -16.13 41.29
N PRO A 233 4.30 -16.89 40.36
CA PRO A 233 5.67 -16.65 39.96
C PRO A 233 5.90 -15.22 39.46
N LYS A 234 7.05 -14.64 39.84
CA LYS A 234 7.48 -13.33 39.33
C LYS A 234 7.72 -13.45 37.82
N THR A 235 7.04 -12.64 37.02
CA THR A 235 7.15 -12.61 35.54
C THR A 235 7.69 -11.29 35.03
N LEU A 236 7.61 -10.23 35.84
CA LEU A 236 8.04 -8.88 35.52
C LEU A 236 9.04 -8.37 36.55
N ASP A 237 9.97 -7.54 36.08
CA ASP A 237 11.10 -7.03 36.91
C ASP A 237 11.18 -5.51 36.87
N GLY A 238 10.06 -4.86 37.15
CA GLY A 238 9.97 -3.41 37.24
C GLY A 238 9.57 -2.74 35.92
N LYS A 239 9.18 -1.48 36.04
CA LYS A 239 8.78 -0.63 34.90
C LYS A 239 10.02 -0.04 34.24
N ILE A 240 10.04 0.07 32.92
CA ILE A 240 11.10 0.74 32.16
C ILE A 240 10.99 2.25 32.41
N ASN A 241 12.08 2.85 32.92
CA ASN A 241 12.17 4.30 33.07
C ASN A 241 12.92 4.91 31.89
N TYR A 242 12.19 5.61 31.03
CA TYR A 242 12.76 6.21 29.81
C TYR A 242 13.70 7.40 30.05
N LYS A 243 13.65 8.00 31.24
CA LYS A 243 14.59 9.07 31.64
C LYS A 243 15.93 8.51 32.16
N LYS A 244 15.93 7.25 32.66
CA LYS A 244 17.11 6.57 33.19
C LYS A 244 17.00 5.10 32.76
N LEU A 245 17.50 4.79 31.56
CA LEU A 245 17.50 3.43 31.03
C LEU A 245 18.52 2.57 31.77
N ASP A 246 18.17 1.33 32.09
CA ASP A 246 19.09 0.31 32.56
C ASP A 246 19.73 -0.39 31.37
N LEU A 247 20.86 0.13 30.90
CA LEU A 247 21.56 -0.36 29.72
C LEU A 247 22.10 -1.79 29.88
N THR A 248 22.25 -2.29 31.11
CA THR A 248 22.71 -3.68 31.36
C THR A 248 21.69 -4.72 30.89
N ARG A 249 20.44 -4.30 30.67
CA ARG A 249 19.32 -5.14 30.23
C ARG A 249 18.96 -4.96 28.77
N MET A 250 19.71 -4.18 28.04
CA MET A 250 19.45 -3.81 26.65
C MET A 250 20.65 -4.12 25.80
N VAL A 251 20.39 -4.35 24.52
CA VAL A 251 21.44 -4.46 23.51
C VAL A 251 21.43 -3.15 22.72
N GLU A 252 22.56 -2.49 22.66
CA GLU A 252 22.74 -1.33 21.80
C GLU A 252 22.73 -1.74 20.34
N MET A 253 22.12 -0.92 19.52
CA MET A 253 21.98 -1.17 18.09
C MET A 253 22.63 -0.03 17.31
N HIS A 254 23.38 -0.39 16.30
CA HIS A 254 23.87 0.57 15.30
C HIS A 254 22.97 0.51 14.07
N VAL A 255 22.38 1.65 13.69
CA VAL A 255 21.50 1.73 12.51
C VAL A 255 21.94 2.91 11.67
N ASP A 256 22.37 2.64 10.44
CA ASP A 256 22.85 3.65 9.52
C ASP A 256 21.81 4.76 9.27
N GLY A 257 22.27 6.02 9.29
CA GLY A 257 21.43 7.17 9.11
C GLY A 257 20.43 7.44 10.24
N LEU A 258 20.71 6.91 11.45
CA LEU A 258 19.97 7.22 12.67
C LEU A 258 20.82 8.10 13.59
N GLU A 259 20.38 9.32 13.85
CA GLU A 259 21.01 10.18 14.84
C GLU A 259 20.60 9.76 16.27
N GLY A 260 21.56 9.70 17.20
CA GLY A 260 21.34 9.25 18.58
C GLY A 260 21.52 7.74 18.74
N ASN A 261 21.16 7.23 19.92
CA ASN A 261 21.39 5.84 20.29
C ASN A 261 20.09 5.01 20.23
N ALA A 262 20.18 3.79 19.77
CA ALA A 262 19.06 2.86 19.75
C ALA A 262 19.38 1.61 20.58
N TYR A 263 18.39 1.16 21.34
CA TYR A 263 18.50 -0.01 22.22
C TYR A 263 17.36 -0.97 21.96
N THR A 264 17.63 -2.28 22.04
CA THR A 264 16.61 -3.31 21.91
C THR A 264 16.58 -4.27 23.07
N LEU A 265 15.39 -4.74 23.43
CA LEU A 265 15.16 -5.75 24.45
C LEU A 265 13.83 -6.46 24.22
N ILE A 266 13.61 -7.57 24.92
CA ILE A 266 12.28 -8.15 25.09
C ILE A 266 11.60 -7.51 26.30
N ALA A 267 10.53 -6.77 26.07
CA ALA A 267 9.74 -6.11 27.11
C ALA A 267 8.32 -6.68 27.20
N TYR A 268 7.67 -6.48 28.33
CA TYR A 268 6.25 -6.81 28.49
C TYR A 268 5.41 -5.53 28.40
N SER A 269 4.47 -5.51 27.46
CA SER A 269 3.51 -4.41 27.35
C SER A 269 2.27 -4.68 28.20
N LYS A 270 1.99 -3.80 29.16
CA LYS A 270 0.77 -3.87 29.98
C LYS A 270 -0.48 -3.62 29.13
N ALA A 271 -0.41 -2.72 28.15
CA ALA A 271 -1.52 -2.41 27.26
C ALA A 271 -1.87 -3.58 26.34
N LEU A 272 -0.87 -4.25 25.77
CA LEU A 272 -1.07 -5.40 24.87
C LEU A 272 -1.17 -6.75 25.61
N LYS A 273 -0.84 -6.78 26.91
CA LYS A 273 -0.78 -7.99 27.77
C LYS A 273 0.09 -9.11 27.20
N GLN A 274 1.18 -8.76 26.52
CA GLN A 274 2.12 -9.74 25.95
C GLN A 274 3.56 -9.21 25.90
N LYS A 275 4.50 -10.13 25.67
CA LYS A 275 5.90 -9.78 25.37
C LYS A 275 6.00 -9.22 23.95
N VAL A 276 6.91 -8.26 23.77
CA VAL A 276 7.22 -7.65 22.48
C VAL A 276 8.73 -7.47 22.34
N ARG A 277 9.26 -7.52 21.13
CA ARG A 277 10.56 -6.97 20.81
C ARG A 277 10.41 -5.45 20.83
N LEU A 278 11.03 -4.79 21.76
CA LEU A 278 11.01 -3.33 21.90
C LEU A 278 12.29 -2.73 21.34
N VAL A 279 12.15 -1.63 20.63
CA VAL A 279 13.25 -0.74 20.25
C VAL A 279 12.99 0.64 20.84
N ILE A 280 13.96 1.14 21.59
CA ILE A 280 13.97 2.49 22.18
C ILE A 280 14.99 3.30 21.40
N TRP A 281 14.53 4.30 20.66
CA TRP A 281 15.40 5.25 19.99
C TRP A 281 15.49 6.54 20.81
N MET A 282 16.68 6.80 21.34
CA MET A 282 17.02 8.03 22.07
C MET A 282 17.58 9.05 21.09
N MET A 283 16.83 10.10 20.82
CA MET A 283 17.23 11.19 19.92
C MET A 283 18.17 12.18 20.61
N PRO A 284 19.01 12.95 19.88
CA PRO A 284 19.96 13.90 20.47
C PRO A 284 19.35 14.93 21.42
N ASN A 285 18.08 15.28 21.23
CA ASN A 285 17.33 16.23 22.07
C ASN A 285 16.68 15.62 23.32
N SER A 286 17.19 14.50 23.82
CA SER A 286 16.68 13.74 24.97
C SER A 286 15.23 13.24 24.82
N ARG A 287 14.65 13.33 23.63
CA ARG A 287 13.37 12.69 23.31
C ARG A 287 13.60 11.22 22.95
N HIS A 288 12.58 10.42 23.12
CA HIS A 288 12.65 9.02 22.70
C HIS A 288 11.44 8.64 21.86
N LYS A 289 11.61 7.58 21.05
CA LYS A 289 10.53 6.91 20.33
C LYS A 289 10.59 5.42 20.61
N LEU A 290 9.42 4.81 20.69
CA LEU A 290 9.25 3.40 21.07
C LEU A 290 8.64 2.63 19.89
N PHE A 291 9.43 1.72 19.31
CA PHE A 291 8.97 0.82 18.26
C PHE A 291 8.89 -0.60 18.79
N PHE A 292 8.00 -1.40 18.25
CA PHE A 292 7.89 -2.78 18.72
C PHE A 292 7.45 -3.73 17.61
N SER A 293 7.77 -5.01 17.84
CA SER A 293 7.20 -6.14 17.12
C SER A 293 6.58 -7.14 18.09
N THR A 294 5.41 -7.67 17.75
CA THR A 294 4.83 -8.81 18.48
C THR A 294 5.55 -10.12 18.15
N LYS A 295 6.31 -10.19 17.05
CA LYS A 295 7.24 -11.27 16.70
C LYS A 295 8.54 -11.05 17.46
N THR A 296 8.67 -11.65 18.64
CA THR A 296 9.80 -11.42 19.54
C THR A 296 11.14 -11.94 18.99
N SER A 297 11.12 -12.85 18.02
CA SER A 297 12.31 -13.36 17.32
C SER A 297 12.90 -12.38 16.30
N MET A 298 12.15 -11.33 15.93
CA MET A 298 12.61 -10.31 15.00
C MET A 298 13.75 -9.51 15.63
N SER A 299 14.78 -9.14 14.86
CA SER A 299 15.86 -8.28 15.36
C SER A 299 15.35 -6.85 15.64
N GLY A 300 16.03 -6.11 16.53
CA GLY A 300 15.66 -4.72 16.78
C GLY A 300 15.82 -3.84 15.54
N GLU A 301 16.86 -4.10 14.77
CA GLU A 301 17.13 -3.38 13.52
C GLU A 301 16.00 -3.60 12.50
N ASP A 302 15.57 -4.85 12.29
CA ASP A 302 14.45 -5.16 11.40
C ASP A 302 13.15 -4.51 11.84
N VAL A 303 12.89 -4.45 13.16
CA VAL A 303 11.71 -3.74 13.69
C VAL A 303 11.74 -2.27 13.29
N LEU A 304 12.88 -1.61 13.46
CA LEU A 304 13.02 -0.18 13.14
C LEU A 304 12.95 0.06 11.63
N ARG A 305 13.67 -0.73 10.82
CA ARG A 305 13.64 -0.64 9.35
C ARG A 305 12.25 -0.90 8.81
N THR A 306 11.55 -1.93 9.30
CA THR A 306 10.17 -2.24 8.90
C THR A 306 9.23 -1.09 9.23
N TYR A 307 9.34 -0.50 10.42
CA TYR A 307 8.48 0.64 10.75
C TYR A 307 8.77 1.87 9.86
N ARG A 308 10.03 2.17 9.57
CA ARG A 308 10.40 3.28 8.69
C ARG A 308 9.92 3.06 7.26
N SER A 309 10.02 1.85 6.74
CA SER A 309 9.57 1.50 5.38
C SER A 309 8.04 1.59 5.21
N ARG A 310 7.26 1.57 6.30
CA ARG A 310 5.81 1.81 6.27
C ARG A 310 5.43 3.07 5.48
N PHE A 311 6.26 4.10 5.59
CA PHE A 311 5.97 5.38 4.93
C PHE A 311 5.83 5.27 3.40
N GLN A 312 6.35 4.21 2.80
CA GLN A 312 6.22 3.98 1.34
C GLN A 312 4.78 3.83 0.87
N ILE A 313 3.83 3.39 1.72
CA ILE A 313 2.41 3.33 1.36
C ILE A 313 1.82 4.73 1.14
N GLU A 314 2.31 5.73 1.88
CA GLU A 314 1.86 7.12 1.75
C GLU A 314 2.28 7.70 0.38
N PHE A 315 3.45 7.34 -0.13
CA PHE A 315 3.86 7.67 -1.50
C PHE A 315 2.97 7.02 -2.55
N CYS A 316 2.56 5.75 -2.35
CA CYS A 316 1.59 5.11 -3.24
C CYS A 316 0.26 5.89 -3.28
N PHE A 317 -0.25 6.31 -2.13
CA PHE A 317 -1.46 7.15 -2.08
C PHE A 317 -1.28 8.51 -2.74
N ARG A 318 -0.17 9.19 -2.47
CA ARG A 318 0.15 10.50 -3.06
C ARG A 318 0.15 10.41 -4.59
N ASP A 319 0.91 9.48 -5.14
CA ASP A 319 1.07 9.33 -6.58
C ASP A 319 -0.24 8.88 -7.25
N ALA A 320 -1.02 8.03 -6.60
CA ALA A 320 -2.33 7.63 -7.10
C ALA A 320 -3.33 8.80 -7.13
N LYS A 321 -3.30 9.68 -6.13
CA LYS A 321 -4.11 10.91 -6.11
C LYS A 321 -3.70 11.89 -7.20
N GLN A 322 -2.41 12.04 -7.44
CA GLN A 322 -1.88 13.01 -8.40
C GLN A 322 -1.94 12.51 -9.85
N PHE A 323 -1.60 11.26 -10.10
CA PHE A 323 -1.31 10.79 -11.46
C PHE A 323 -2.29 9.75 -11.99
N THR A 324 -2.85 8.85 -11.15
CA THR A 324 -3.72 7.79 -11.62
C THR A 324 -5.17 7.96 -11.20
N GLY A 325 -5.59 9.17 -10.84
CA GLY A 325 -6.99 9.55 -10.69
C GLY A 325 -7.74 8.88 -9.55
N LEU A 326 -7.06 8.54 -8.45
CA LEU A 326 -7.68 7.94 -7.26
C LEU A 326 -8.87 8.75 -6.72
N THR A 327 -8.82 10.07 -6.84
CA THR A 327 -9.87 10.99 -6.39
C THR A 327 -10.87 11.40 -7.49
N HIS A 328 -10.71 10.90 -8.71
CA HIS A 328 -11.47 11.37 -9.86
C HIS A 328 -12.82 10.68 -10.04
N CYS A 329 -13.03 9.52 -9.43
CA CYS A 329 -14.25 8.75 -9.60
C CYS A 329 -15.45 9.43 -8.96
N GLN A 330 -16.45 9.78 -9.79
CA GLN A 330 -17.70 10.41 -9.35
C GLN A 330 -18.85 9.41 -9.20
N ALA A 331 -18.59 8.12 -9.36
CA ALA A 331 -19.59 7.08 -9.23
C ALA A 331 -20.26 7.09 -7.85
N ARG A 332 -21.51 6.59 -7.83
CA ARG A 332 -22.34 6.46 -6.62
C ARG A 332 -22.63 4.99 -6.28
N HIS A 333 -22.04 4.04 -7.00
CA HIS A 333 -22.18 2.61 -6.74
C HIS A 333 -20.88 2.05 -6.13
N LYS A 334 -21.05 1.21 -5.10
CA LYS A 334 -19.92 0.60 -4.38
C LYS A 334 -18.97 -0.15 -5.31
N ASN A 335 -19.50 -0.93 -6.25
CA ASN A 335 -18.66 -1.72 -7.16
C ASN A 335 -17.84 -0.83 -8.09
N GLN A 336 -18.41 0.29 -8.57
CA GLN A 336 -17.71 1.24 -9.43
C GLN A 336 -16.57 1.94 -8.68
N LEU A 337 -16.81 2.34 -7.43
CA LEU A 337 -15.79 2.93 -6.57
C LEU A 337 -14.67 1.91 -6.30
N ASP A 338 -15.02 0.69 -5.90
CA ASP A 338 -14.06 -0.37 -5.63
C ASP A 338 -13.19 -0.68 -6.85
N PHE A 339 -13.79 -0.82 -8.03
CA PHE A 339 -13.05 -1.04 -9.26
C PHE A 339 -12.14 0.13 -9.60
N SER A 340 -12.65 1.37 -9.56
CA SER A 340 -11.89 2.57 -9.88
C SER A 340 -10.67 2.75 -8.99
N TYR A 341 -10.83 2.60 -7.68
CA TYR A 341 -9.71 2.73 -6.74
C TYR A 341 -8.62 1.70 -7.00
N ASN A 342 -9.01 0.44 -7.20
CA ASN A 342 -8.04 -0.61 -7.43
C ASN A 342 -7.39 -0.55 -8.82
N ALA A 343 -8.11 -0.12 -9.86
CA ALA A 343 -7.55 0.13 -11.18
C ALA A 343 -6.50 1.26 -11.15
N SER A 344 -6.75 2.32 -10.36
CA SER A 344 -5.79 3.41 -10.15
C SER A 344 -4.44 2.89 -9.62
N PHE A 345 -4.45 2.06 -8.57
CA PHE A 345 -3.22 1.49 -8.01
C PHE A 345 -2.61 0.39 -8.89
N ALA A 346 -3.43 -0.42 -9.54
CA ALA A 346 -2.94 -1.44 -10.49
C ALA A 346 -2.17 -0.78 -11.63
N SER A 347 -2.70 0.32 -12.19
CA SER A 347 -2.02 1.08 -13.25
C SER A 347 -0.70 1.68 -12.77
N GLN A 348 -0.64 2.21 -11.55
CA GLN A 348 0.60 2.69 -10.93
C GLN A 348 1.62 1.55 -10.76
N ASN A 349 1.17 0.38 -10.32
CA ASN A 349 2.04 -0.77 -10.11
C ASN A 349 2.64 -1.28 -11.43
N VAL A 350 1.86 -1.34 -12.51
CA VAL A 350 2.36 -1.68 -13.86
C VAL A 350 3.41 -0.67 -14.30
N ALA A 351 3.20 0.62 -14.06
CA ALA A 351 4.19 1.67 -14.34
C ALA A 351 5.50 1.44 -13.58
N LYS A 352 5.44 1.06 -12.30
CA LYS A 352 6.63 0.72 -11.49
C LYS A 352 7.43 -0.43 -12.09
N VAL A 353 6.74 -1.51 -12.46
CA VAL A 353 7.37 -2.69 -13.10
C VAL A 353 8.05 -2.27 -14.40
N MET A 354 7.30 -1.59 -15.27
CA MET A 354 7.82 -1.19 -16.58
C MET A 354 9.03 -0.25 -16.47
N MET A 355 9.03 0.72 -15.57
CA MET A 355 10.19 1.58 -15.34
C MET A 355 11.40 0.79 -14.84
N LYS A 356 11.21 -0.14 -13.90
CA LYS A 356 12.29 -1.01 -13.40
C LYS A 356 12.89 -1.88 -14.51
N GLU A 357 12.06 -2.52 -15.33
CA GLU A 357 12.49 -3.37 -16.45
C GLU A 357 13.31 -2.57 -17.49
N ASN A 358 13.05 -1.28 -17.63
CA ASN A 358 13.80 -0.41 -18.52
C ASN A 358 14.98 0.31 -17.82
N GLY A 359 15.32 -0.03 -16.59
CA GLY A 359 16.42 0.56 -15.83
C GLY A 359 16.21 2.03 -15.47
N LEU A 360 14.97 2.49 -15.42
CA LEU A 360 14.62 3.89 -15.14
C LEU A 360 14.34 4.11 -13.66
N SER A 361 14.71 5.28 -13.18
CA SER A 361 14.29 5.74 -11.86
C SER A 361 12.77 5.97 -11.85
N TYR A 362 12.11 5.62 -10.74
CA TYR A 362 10.68 5.80 -10.61
C TYR A 362 10.30 7.30 -10.60
N CYS A 363 9.62 7.74 -11.65
CA CYS A 363 9.02 9.07 -11.75
C CYS A 363 7.67 8.97 -12.47
N MET A 364 6.59 9.02 -11.70
CA MET A 364 5.25 8.84 -12.26
C MET A 364 4.82 9.98 -13.19
N ALA A 365 5.30 11.21 -12.96
CA ALA A 365 5.03 12.36 -13.83
C ALA A 365 5.57 12.13 -15.24
N SER A 366 6.89 11.92 -15.36
CA SER A 366 7.55 11.70 -16.66
C SER A 366 7.03 10.44 -17.36
N PHE A 367 6.75 9.37 -16.60
CA PHE A 367 6.16 8.15 -17.17
C PHE A 367 4.79 8.43 -17.82
N LYS A 368 3.94 9.18 -17.12
CA LYS A 368 2.59 9.51 -17.62
C LYS A 368 2.67 10.41 -18.87
N GLU A 369 3.58 11.37 -18.90
CA GLU A 369 3.81 12.22 -20.06
C GLU A 369 4.29 11.44 -21.28
N LEU A 370 5.25 10.53 -21.09
CA LEU A 370 5.74 9.64 -22.14
C LEU A 370 4.59 8.82 -22.73
N MET A 371 3.83 8.14 -21.86
CA MET A 371 2.76 7.25 -22.27
C MET A 371 1.62 8.00 -22.99
N ALA A 372 1.26 9.18 -22.50
CA ALA A 372 0.24 10.02 -23.13
C ALA A 372 0.68 10.56 -24.50
N SER A 373 1.91 11.06 -24.61
CA SER A 373 2.46 11.55 -25.87
C SER A 373 2.57 10.45 -26.92
N THR A 374 3.04 9.26 -26.49
CA THR A 374 3.09 8.06 -27.36
C THR A 374 1.69 7.63 -27.79
N TYR A 375 0.70 7.68 -26.91
CA TYR A 375 -0.68 7.30 -27.22
C TYR A 375 -1.32 8.29 -28.20
N ILE A 376 -1.17 9.58 -28.00
CA ILE A 376 -1.69 10.62 -28.90
C ILE A 376 -1.03 10.50 -30.28
N ALA A 377 0.30 10.31 -30.33
CA ALA A 377 1.01 10.08 -31.58
C ALA A 377 0.44 8.85 -32.33
N LYS A 378 0.20 7.74 -31.61
CA LYS A 378 -0.43 6.56 -32.19
C LYS A 378 -1.81 6.88 -32.77
N LEU A 379 -2.69 7.58 -32.02
CA LEU A 379 -4.03 7.95 -32.51
C LEU A 379 -3.98 8.84 -33.78
N ILE A 380 -3.01 9.73 -33.87
CA ILE A 380 -2.79 10.57 -35.07
C ILE A 380 -2.36 9.69 -36.23
N PHE A 381 -1.35 8.82 -36.03
CA PHE A 381 -0.86 7.94 -37.08
C PHE A 381 -1.92 6.99 -37.62
N ASP A 382 -2.75 6.46 -36.75
CA ASP A 382 -3.84 5.55 -37.17
C ASP A 382 -4.88 6.26 -38.07
N LYS A 383 -4.89 7.61 -38.07
CA LYS A 383 -5.77 8.44 -38.93
C LYS A 383 -5.08 9.05 -40.15
N CYS A 384 -3.75 9.00 -40.21
CA CYS A 384 -3.00 9.55 -41.32
C CYS A 384 -3.09 8.65 -42.56
N ARG A 385 -3.41 9.23 -43.74
CA ARG A 385 -3.35 8.51 -45.00
C ARG A 385 -1.92 8.21 -45.43
N ASN A 386 -1.02 9.18 -45.28
CA ASN A 386 0.42 9.03 -45.54
C ASN A 386 1.13 8.68 -44.26
N MET A 387 2.01 7.67 -44.31
CA MET A 387 2.72 7.19 -43.13
C MET A 387 3.86 8.12 -42.76
N PRO A 388 3.80 8.90 -41.68
CA PRO A 388 4.92 9.72 -41.21
C PRO A 388 6.09 8.84 -40.75
N ASN A 389 7.28 9.42 -40.57
CA ASN A 389 8.43 8.68 -40.05
C ASN A 389 8.24 8.33 -38.58
N ARG A 390 7.61 7.18 -38.36
CA ARG A 390 7.27 6.66 -37.01
C ARG A 390 8.50 6.41 -36.16
N LYS A 391 9.64 6.03 -36.78
CA LYS A 391 10.89 5.78 -36.04
C LYS A 391 11.45 7.06 -35.44
N LEU A 392 11.50 8.13 -36.25
CA LEU A 392 12.01 9.43 -35.80
C LEU A 392 11.15 10.00 -34.66
N ILE A 393 9.82 9.98 -34.82
CA ILE A 393 8.91 10.51 -33.78
C ILE A 393 8.99 9.71 -32.49
N SER A 394 9.06 8.37 -32.59
CA SER A 394 9.24 7.51 -31.40
C SER A 394 10.56 7.78 -30.71
N HIS A 395 11.63 8.01 -31.47
CA HIS A 395 12.95 8.35 -30.92
C HIS A 395 12.90 9.70 -30.19
N THR A 396 12.36 10.73 -30.83
CA THR A 396 12.23 12.08 -30.25
C THR A 396 11.40 12.07 -28.96
N ILE A 397 10.26 11.34 -28.94
CA ILE A 397 9.45 11.21 -27.70
C ILE A 397 10.26 10.54 -26.59
N LYS A 398 10.99 9.47 -26.91
CA LYS A 398 11.84 8.76 -25.93
C LYS A 398 12.96 9.65 -25.40
N GLU A 399 13.61 10.43 -26.25
CA GLU A 399 14.66 11.38 -25.85
C GLU A 399 14.12 12.49 -24.95
N LEU A 400 13.01 13.11 -25.31
CA LEU A 400 12.40 14.20 -24.53
C LEU A 400 12.04 13.78 -23.10
N PHE A 401 11.67 12.52 -22.88
CA PHE A 401 11.29 12.01 -21.57
C PHE A 401 12.35 11.10 -20.93
N GLY A 402 13.57 11.10 -21.45
CA GLY A 402 14.68 10.33 -20.87
C GLY A 402 14.48 8.80 -20.90
N TRP A 403 13.65 8.29 -21.82
CA TRP A 403 13.38 6.87 -21.98
C TRP A 403 14.48 6.18 -22.79
N GLN A 404 15.72 6.30 -22.34
CA GLN A 404 16.84 5.58 -22.91
C GLN A 404 17.21 4.43 -21.98
N ARG A 405 17.34 3.21 -22.53
CA ARG A 405 17.98 2.10 -21.81
C ARG A 405 19.40 2.57 -21.49
N LYS A 406 19.78 2.60 -20.21
CA LYS A 406 21.20 2.68 -19.88
C LYS A 406 21.86 1.50 -20.58
N ALA A 407 22.82 1.79 -21.45
CA ALA A 407 23.68 0.75 -22.00
C ALA A 407 24.28 -0.02 -20.82
N ALA A 408 24.12 -1.33 -20.82
CA ALA A 408 24.65 -2.22 -19.80
C ALA A 408 26.18 -2.18 -19.81
#